data_c6ab6e3478df04c5002ab6ae1cad363e
#
_entry.id   c6ab6e3478df04c5002ab6ae1cad363e
#
_cell.length_a   1.000
_cell.length_b   1.000
_cell.length_c   1.000
_cell.angle_alpha   90.00
_cell.angle_beta   90.00
_cell.angle_gamma   90.00
#
_symmetry.space_group_name_H-M   'P 1'
#
loop_
_entity.id
_entity.type
_entity.pdbx_description
1 polymer ?
#
loop_
_entity_poly.entity_id
_entity_poly.type
_entity_poly.pdbx_seq_one_letter_code
_entity_poly.pdbx_strand_id
1 'polypeptide(L)'
;MKYFELNKIYNMDCVEGMKKYIPNKCIDCVITSPPYDNIRKYEQSWSFDYIETINQLFRVVKQGGVVVWNVADQCIDGSESGSSFKQALAFIDRGFRLHDTMIYEKNSPTFPAKVSGNRYTQIFEYMFVFSKGKPKTAKLICDKANKQYPSFDGKIKPPPFSPRNNIWFYKTSFNETAAHGKKSTDHPAVMPLGMAVDHLKTWTNEGDVVLDPFMGSGTTAVACVKLDCNYVGFEVSELYLENSMHRIKKHFNNKGDLFSSVNKELANKILEGENKNE
;
A
#
# COMPACT_ATOMS: atom_id res chain seq x y z
N MET A 1 -22.46 2.09 19.35
CA MET A 1 -21.62 2.00 18.13
C MET A 1 -20.20 2.23 18.56
N LYS A 2 -19.25 1.29 18.26
CA LYS A 2 -17.83 1.59 18.45
C LYS A 2 -17.43 2.59 17.37
N TYR A 3 -16.81 3.69 17.79
CA TYR A 3 -16.43 4.76 16.87
C TYR A 3 -15.33 4.28 15.92
N PHE A 4 -15.44 4.65 14.65
CA PHE A 4 -14.38 4.56 13.66
C PHE A 4 -13.27 5.53 14.06
N GLU A 5 -12.12 4.98 14.42
CA GLU A 5 -10.97 5.77 14.85
C GLU A 5 -9.98 5.92 13.69
N LEU A 6 -9.67 7.16 13.34
CA LEU A 6 -8.63 7.50 12.36
C LEU A 6 -7.24 7.35 12.97
N ASN A 7 -6.27 7.13 12.11
CA ASN A 7 -4.84 7.02 12.46
C ASN A 7 -4.57 5.90 13.47
N LYS A 8 -5.26 4.77 13.26
CA LYS A 8 -5.20 3.60 14.12
C LYS A 8 -4.91 2.33 13.35
N ILE A 9 -4.10 1.47 13.93
CA ILE A 9 -3.88 0.10 13.47
C ILE A 9 -4.50 -0.83 14.51
N TYR A 10 -5.35 -1.75 14.06
CA TYR A 10 -6.01 -2.73 14.92
C TYR A 10 -5.29 -4.07 14.82
N ASN A 11 -4.95 -4.67 15.96
CA ASN A 11 -4.37 -6.03 15.99
C ASN A 11 -5.48 -7.07 15.84
N MET A 12 -5.80 -7.39 14.61
CA MET A 12 -6.84 -8.37 14.28
C MET A 12 -6.90 -8.66 12.77
N ASP A 13 -7.67 -9.69 12.41
CA ASP A 13 -8.00 -9.99 11.03
C ASP A 13 -8.71 -8.82 10.34
N CYS A 14 -8.34 -8.56 9.09
CA CYS A 14 -8.85 -7.41 8.34
C CYS A 14 -10.33 -7.52 7.98
N VAL A 15 -10.85 -8.72 7.69
CA VAL A 15 -12.26 -8.96 7.36
C VAL A 15 -13.13 -8.66 8.59
N GLU A 16 -12.77 -9.26 9.72
CA GLU A 16 -13.45 -9.03 10.99
C GLU A 16 -13.34 -7.56 11.44
N GLY A 17 -12.15 -6.97 11.26
CA GLY A 17 -11.91 -5.57 11.58
C GLY A 17 -12.75 -4.62 10.73
N MET A 18 -12.76 -4.81 9.42
CA MET A 18 -13.60 -4.01 8.52
C MET A 18 -15.09 -4.13 8.85
N LYS A 19 -15.59 -5.37 9.10
CA LYS A 19 -16.99 -5.59 9.52
C LYS A 19 -17.33 -4.85 10.80
N LYS A 20 -16.42 -4.86 11.77
CA LYS A 20 -16.68 -4.36 13.13
C LYS A 20 -16.52 -2.85 13.27
N TYR A 21 -15.56 -2.27 12.58
CA TYR A 21 -15.13 -0.89 12.84
C TYR A 21 -15.33 0.05 11.65
N ILE A 22 -15.27 -0.45 10.39
CA ILE A 22 -15.28 0.46 9.24
C ILE A 22 -16.67 0.62 8.65
N PRO A 23 -17.23 1.85 8.67
CA PRO A 23 -18.51 2.13 8.04
C PRO A 23 -18.48 1.93 6.53
N ASN A 24 -19.69 1.86 5.93
CA ASN A 24 -19.80 1.80 4.47
C ASN A 24 -19.32 3.12 3.84
N LYS A 25 -18.64 3.03 2.71
CA LYS A 25 -18.33 4.18 1.84
C LYS A 25 -17.61 5.32 2.59
N CYS A 26 -16.61 5.00 3.41
CA CYS A 26 -15.85 5.99 4.18
C CYS A 26 -14.35 6.03 3.82
N ILE A 27 -13.84 5.08 3.03
CA ILE A 27 -12.44 5.00 2.62
C ILE A 27 -12.26 5.63 1.24
N ASP A 28 -11.31 6.55 1.13
CA ASP A 28 -10.97 7.24 -0.13
C ASP A 28 -10.00 6.42 -0.97
N CYS A 29 -8.98 5.82 -0.34
CA CYS A 29 -7.97 5.03 -1.02
C CYS A 29 -7.58 3.80 -0.20
N VAL A 30 -7.23 2.72 -0.88
CA VAL A 30 -6.60 1.53 -0.30
C VAL A 30 -5.25 1.35 -0.98
N ILE A 31 -4.18 1.18 -0.19
CA ILE A 31 -2.87 0.79 -0.70
C ILE A 31 -2.39 -0.37 0.14
N THR A 32 -2.14 -1.51 -0.50
CA THR A 32 -1.81 -2.72 0.24
C THR A 32 -1.07 -3.74 -0.60
N SER A 33 -0.38 -4.62 0.10
CA SER A 33 0.24 -5.82 -0.43
C SER A 33 -0.30 -7.00 0.38
N PRO A 34 -1.26 -7.77 -0.15
CA PRO A 34 -1.82 -8.91 0.55
C PRO A 34 -0.78 -10.01 0.75
N PRO A 35 -1.02 -10.98 1.61
CA PRO A 35 -0.20 -12.17 1.66
C PRO A 35 -0.17 -12.88 0.29
N TYR A 36 1.06 -13.18 -0.19
CA TYR A 36 1.24 -13.84 -1.48
C TYR A 36 1.20 -15.35 -1.26
N ASP A 37 0.11 -16.01 -1.61
CA ASP A 37 -0.08 -17.45 -1.48
C ASP A 37 0.45 -18.00 -0.13
N ASN A 38 1.04 -19.19 -0.11
CA ASN A 38 1.70 -19.77 1.05
C ASN A 38 3.21 -19.47 1.12
N ILE A 39 3.69 -18.41 0.48
CA ILE A 39 5.13 -18.07 0.42
C ILE A 39 5.71 -17.89 1.84
N ARG A 40 4.86 -17.59 2.82
CA ARG A 40 5.25 -17.35 4.20
C ARG A 40 4.35 -18.10 5.16
N LYS A 41 4.97 -18.82 6.06
CA LYS A 41 4.31 -19.35 7.24
C LYS A 41 4.01 -18.17 8.17
N TYR A 42 2.85 -17.54 7.99
CA TYR A 42 2.28 -16.72 9.05
C TYR A 42 1.88 -17.66 10.19
N GLU A 43 2.08 -17.24 11.43
CA GLU A 43 1.82 -18.07 12.60
C GLU A 43 0.43 -18.71 12.51
N GLN A 44 0.42 -20.03 12.65
CA GLN A 44 -0.68 -20.95 12.86
C GLN A 44 -2.03 -20.65 12.20
N SER A 45 -2.41 -21.46 11.22
CA SER A 45 -3.78 -21.70 10.71
C SER A 45 -4.56 -20.52 10.10
N TRP A 46 -3.98 -19.34 9.91
CA TRP A 46 -4.67 -18.24 9.25
C TRP A 46 -4.70 -18.47 7.72
N SER A 47 -5.89 -18.48 7.14
CA SER A 47 -6.09 -18.57 5.69
C SER A 47 -6.55 -17.22 5.13
N PHE A 48 -5.90 -16.77 4.08
CA PHE A 48 -6.27 -15.52 3.41
C PHE A 48 -7.48 -15.73 2.51
N ASP A 49 -8.64 -15.25 2.95
CA ASP A 49 -9.85 -15.18 2.13
C ASP A 49 -9.88 -13.86 1.33
N TYR A 50 -9.30 -13.89 0.12
CA TYR A 50 -9.27 -12.70 -0.73
C TYR A 50 -10.68 -12.32 -1.25
N ILE A 51 -11.59 -13.28 -1.42
CA ILE A 51 -12.95 -12.99 -1.89
C ILE A 51 -13.70 -12.14 -0.86
N GLU A 52 -13.69 -12.58 0.42
CA GLU A 52 -14.37 -11.81 1.47
C GLU A 52 -13.66 -10.50 1.76
N THR A 53 -12.33 -10.46 1.67
CA THR A 53 -11.57 -9.20 1.76
C THR A 53 -12.03 -8.20 0.68
N ILE A 54 -12.12 -8.64 -0.59
CA ILE A 54 -12.59 -7.80 -1.70
C ILE A 54 -14.04 -7.36 -1.50
N ASN A 55 -14.91 -8.23 -0.96
CA ASN A 55 -16.29 -7.88 -0.63
C ASN A 55 -16.34 -6.73 0.39
N GLN A 56 -15.52 -6.81 1.44
CA GLN A 56 -15.45 -5.76 2.44
C GLN A 56 -14.83 -4.48 1.89
N LEU A 57 -13.78 -4.56 1.07
CA LEU A 57 -13.22 -3.40 0.38
C LEU A 57 -14.27 -2.70 -0.50
N PHE A 58 -15.07 -3.47 -1.25
CA PHE A 58 -16.15 -2.89 -2.06
C PHE A 58 -17.20 -2.19 -1.20
N ARG A 59 -17.49 -2.70 -0.01
CA ARG A 59 -18.42 -2.08 0.95
C ARG A 59 -17.89 -0.76 1.49
N VAL A 60 -16.62 -0.74 1.94
CA VAL A 60 -16.05 0.40 2.69
C VAL A 60 -15.52 1.51 1.80
N VAL A 61 -15.07 1.21 0.57
CA VAL A 61 -14.53 2.19 -0.37
C VAL A 61 -15.66 3.09 -0.89
N LYS A 62 -15.41 4.40 -0.92
CA LYS A 62 -16.30 5.42 -1.47
C LYS A 62 -16.51 5.25 -2.97
N GLN A 63 -17.59 5.78 -3.51
CA GLN A 63 -17.72 5.99 -4.94
C GLN A 63 -16.61 6.95 -5.41
N GLY A 64 -15.88 6.57 -6.45
CA GLY A 64 -14.68 7.28 -6.91
C GLY A 64 -13.41 6.97 -6.12
N GLY A 65 -13.48 6.13 -5.09
CA GLY A 65 -12.31 5.67 -4.36
C GLY A 65 -11.49 4.64 -5.15
N VAL A 66 -10.22 4.53 -4.82
CA VAL A 66 -9.22 3.73 -5.54
C VAL A 66 -8.63 2.65 -4.63
N VAL A 67 -8.33 1.49 -5.19
CA VAL A 67 -7.60 0.40 -4.53
C VAL A 67 -6.34 0.11 -5.33
N VAL A 68 -5.18 0.26 -4.72
CA VAL A 68 -3.90 -0.21 -5.25
C VAL A 68 -3.57 -1.54 -4.58
N TRP A 69 -3.55 -2.59 -5.38
CA TRP A 69 -3.36 -3.96 -4.95
C TRP A 69 -2.03 -4.49 -5.50
N ASN A 70 -1.00 -4.48 -4.65
CA ASN A 70 0.34 -4.93 -5.03
C ASN A 70 0.48 -6.42 -4.75
N VAL A 71 0.68 -7.24 -5.79
CA VAL A 71 0.67 -8.70 -5.69
C VAL A 71 1.64 -9.34 -6.68
N ALA A 72 2.22 -10.47 -6.30
CA ALA A 72 3.01 -11.33 -7.17
C ALA A 72 2.57 -12.78 -7.03
N ASP A 73 2.86 -13.57 -8.08
CA ASP A 73 2.62 -15.00 -8.08
C ASP A 73 3.77 -15.77 -7.44
N GLN A 74 3.44 -16.87 -6.80
CA GLN A 74 4.40 -17.88 -6.37
C GLN A 74 4.67 -18.85 -7.50
N CYS A 75 5.90 -19.36 -7.58
CA CYS A 75 6.21 -20.50 -8.43
C CYS A 75 6.10 -21.80 -7.61
N ILE A 76 5.15 -22.66 -7.95
CA ILE A 76 4.89 -23.96 -7.31
C ILE A 76 5.10 -25.04 -8.36
N ASP A 77 5.99 -25.99 -8.10
CA ASP A 77 6.29 -27.12 -8.99
C ASP A 77 6.59 -26.70 -10.44
N GLY A 78 7.29 -25.59 -10.63
CA GLY A 78 7.67 -25.07 -11.94
C GLY A 78 6.56 -24.30 -12.66
N SER A 79 5.41 -24.05 -12.03
CA SER A 79 4.31 -23.24 -12.56
C SER A 79 4.03 -22.03 -11.69
N GLU A 80 3.68 -20.89 -12.29
CA GLU A 80 3.15 -19.76 -11.54
C GLU A 80 1.75 -20.10 -11.03
N SER A 81 1.43 -19.63 -9.80
CA SER A 81 0.13 -19.89 -9.16
C SER A 81 -1.04 -19.25 -9.89
N GLY A 82 -0.79 -18.17 -10.60
CA GLY A 82 -1.81 -17.34 -11.25
C GLY A 82 -2.77 -16.68 -10.24
N SER A 83 -2.36 -16.59 -8.97
CA SER A 83 -3.20 -16.00 -7.92
C SER A 83 -3.40 -14.51 -8.11
N SER A 84 -2.40 -13.81 -8.65
CA SER A 84 -2.52 -12.39 -9.00
C SER A 84 -3.67 -12.12 -9.98
N PHE A 85 -3.78 -12.94 -11.02
CA PHE A 85 -4.86 -12.85 -12.01
C PHE A 85 -6.22 -13.23 -11.43
N LYS A 86 -6.29 -14.30 -10.62
CA LYS A 86 -7.53 -14.69 -9.94
C LYS A 86 -8.07 -13.58 -9.05
N GLN A 87 -7.18 -12.94 -8.28
CA GLN A 87 -7.53 -11.81 -7.43
C GLN A 87 -7.97 -10.61 -8.28
N ALA A 88 -7.26 -10.28 -9.36
CA ALA A 88 -7.65 -9.18 -10.25
C ALA A 88 -9.04 -9.40 -10.88
N LEU A 89 -9.34 -10.61 -11.33
CA LEU A 89 -10.66 -10.96 -11.87
C LEU A 89 -11.75 -10.88 -10.78
N ALA A 90 -11.46 -11.33 -9.54
CA ALA A 90 -12.41 -11.23 -8.43
C ALA A 90 -12.77 -9.76 -8.08
N PHE A 91 -11.82 -8.82 -8.19
CA PHE A 91 -12.13 -7.39 -8.06
C PHE A 91 -13.12 -6.92 -9.14
N ILE A 92 -12.90 -7.34 -10.39
CA ILE A 92 -13.78 -6.99 -11.53
C ILE A 92 -15.17 -7.59 -11.33
N ASP A 93 -15.26 -8.88 -10.98
CA ASP A 93 -16.51 -9.60 -10.74
C ASP A 93 -17.30 -8.98 -9.58
N ARG A 94 -16.60 -8.44 -8.56
CA ARG A 94 -17.23 -7.75 -7.45
C ARG A 94 -17.81 -6.38 -7.84
N GLY A 95 -17.40 -5.82 -8.97
CA GLY A 95 -17.89 -4.55 -9.51
C GLY A 95 -16.91 -3.39 -9.44
N PHE A 96 -15.64 -3.62 -9.09
CA PHE A 96 -14.60 -2.65 -9.30
C PHE A 96 -14.24 -2.57 -10.80
N ARG A 97 -13.78 -1.43 -11.24
CA ARG A 97 -13.18 -1.25 -12.57
C ARG A 97 -11.67 -1.47 -12.44
N LEU A 98 -11.10 -2.31 -13.28
CA LEU A 98 -9.64 -2.32 -13.46
C LEU A 98 -9.28 -1.01 -14.19
N HIS A 99 -8.71 -0.07 -13.43
CA HIS A 99 -8.39 1.26 -13.93
C HIS A 99 -7.05 1.25 -14.67
N ASP A 100 -6.04 0.60 -14.08
CA ASP A 100 -4.71 0.45 -14.68
C ASP A 100 -4.05 -0.85 -14.22
N THR A 101 -3.20 -1.41 -15.07
CA THR A 101 -2.28 -2.50 -14.74
C THR A 101 -0.88 -1.95 -14.75
N MET A 102 -0.33 -1.73 -13.55
CA MET A 102 1.00 -1.16 -13.37
C MET A 102 1.99 -2.25 -12.93
N ILE A 103 3.26 -2.00 -13.16
CA ILE A 103 4.36 -2.90 -12.80
C ILE A 103 5.29 -2.19 -11.82
N TYR A 104 5.53 -2.85 -10.69
CA TYR A 104 6.64 -2.53 -9.80
C TYR A 104 7.86 -3.31 -10.25
N GLU A 105 8.82 -2.63 -10.88
CA GLU A 105 10.11 -3.19 -11.25
C GLU A 105 11.07 -3.09 -10.07
N LYS A 106 11.76 -4.19 -9.75
CA LYS A 106 12.69 -4.32 -8.62
C LYS A 106 14.14 -4.26 -9.09
N ASN A 107 15.03 -3.84 -8.21
CA ASN A 107 16.48 -3.88 -8.47
C ASN A 107 17.11 -5.26 -8.31
N SER A 108 16.39 -6.21 -7.70
CA SER A 108 16.86 -7.57 -7.47
C SER A 108 15.69 -8.55 -7.37
N PRO A 109 15.90 -9.83 -7.68
CA PRO A 109 14.89 -10.86 -7.51
C PRO A 109 14.43 -10.92 -6.05
N THR A 110 13.13 -11.14 -5.83
CA THR A 110 12.63 -11.48 -4.49
C THR A 110 12.90 -12.95 -4.22
N PHE A 111 13.42 -13.22 -3.05
CA PHE A 111 13.71 -14.58 -2.58
C PHE A 111 12.44 -15.44 -2.45
N PRO A 112 12.46 -16.73 -2.75
CA PRO A 112 13.55 -17.44 -3.41
C PRO A 112 13.31 -17.56 -4.92
N ALA A 113 13.96 -16.73 -5.72
CA ALA A 113 14.07 -17.02 -7.13
C ALA A 113 15.00 -18.24 -7.27
N LYS A 114 14.47 -19.45 -7.06
CA LYS A 114 15.11 -20.63 -7.60
C LYS A 114 15.10 -20.46 -9.11
N VAL A 115 16.25 -20.05 -9.64
CA VAL A 115 16.52 -20.10 -11.08
C VAL A 115 16.48 -21.57 -11.46
N SER A 116 15.31 -22.08 -11.78
CA SER A 116 15.23 -23.32 -12.53
C SER A 116 15.67 -22.99 -13.94
N GLY A 117 16.60 -23.74 -14.54
CA GLY A 117 17.19 -23.41 -15.83
C GLY A 117 16.25 -23.26 -17.02
N ASN A 118 14.94 -23.27 -16.82
CA ASN A 118 13.89 -23.15 -17.83
C ASN A 118 12.97 -21.92 -17.63
N ARG A 119 13.31 -20.98 -16.71
CA ARG A 119 12.51 -19.77 -16.46
C ARG A 119 13.41 -18.54 -16.33
N TYR A 120 12.90 -17.41 -16.79
CA TYR A 120 13.53 -16.13 -16.50
C TYR A 120 13.31 -15.73 -15.03
N THR A 121 14.28 -15.02 -14.46
CA THR A 121 14.19 -14.50 -13.11
C THR A 121 13.15 -13.39 -13.03
N GLN A 122 12.15 -13.57 -12.17
CA GLN A 122 11.10 -12.55 -11.96
C GLN A 122 11.63 -11.40 -11.11
N ILE A 123 11.59 -10.20 -11.66
CA ILE A 123 12.03 -8.95 -11.01
C ILE A 123 10.92 -7.92 -10.88
N PHE A 124 9.68 -8.33 -10.94
CA PHE A 124 8.55 -7.41 -10.86
C PHE A 124 7.42 -7.94 -9.99
N GLU A 125 6.52 -7.05 -9.61
CA GLU A 125 5.21 -7.35 -9.03
C GLU A 125 4.14 -6.56 -9.79
N TYR A 126 2.91 -7.07 -9.81
CA TYR A 126 1.77 -6.32 -10.33
C TYR A 126 1.31 -5.30 -9.30
N MET A 127 1.05 -4.08 -9.74
CA MET A 127 0.30 -3.06 -8.99
C MET A 127 -1.01 -2.85 -9.73
N PHE A 128 -2.03 -3.67 -9.44
CA PHE A 128 -3.35 -3.46 -10.03
C PHE A 128 -4.01 -2.25 -9.37
N VAL A 129 -4.47 -1.32 -10.19
CA VAL A 129 -5.22 -0.15 -9.74
C VAL A 129 -6.68 -0.35 -10.07
N PHE A 130 -7.49 -0.52 -9.04
CA PHE A 130 -8.94 -0.64 -9.19
C PHE A 130 -9.63 0.64 -8.74
N SER A 131 -10.81 0.91 -9.30
CA SER A 131 -11.62 2.04 -8.88
C SER A 131 -13.10 1.67 -8.76
N LYS A 132 -13.77 2.25 -7.76
CA LYS A 132 -15.22 2.11 -7.63
C LYS A 132 -15.91 3.22 -8.42
N GLY A 133 -16.20 2.95 -9.70
CA GLY A 133 -16.60 3.97 -10.65
C GLY A 133 -15.40 4.78 -11.19
N LYS A 134 -15.63 6.01 -11.65
CA LYS A 134 -14.55 6.91 -12.10
C LYS A 134 -13.78 7.43 -10.88
N PRO A 135 -12.42 7.38 -10.87
CA PRO A 135 -11.65 7.95 -9.78
C PRO A 135 -12.01 9.43 -9.53
N LYS A 136 -12.21 9.78 -8.26
CA LYS A 136 -12.49 11.16 -7.83
C LYS A 136 -11.23 12.02 -7.91
N THR A 137 -10.09 11.43 -7.57
CA THR A 137 -8.78 12.07 -7.59
C THR A 137 -7.85 11.28 -8.50
N ALA A 138 -7.16 11.97 -9.40
CA ALA A 138 -6.15 11.40 -10.29
C ALA A 138 -5.12 12.50 -10.63
N LYS A 139 -4.09 12.63 -9.77
CA LYS A 139 -3.00 13.60 -9.93
C LYS A 139 -1.78 12.86 -10.46
N LEU A 140 -1.72 12.66 -11.78
CA LEU A 140 -0.63 11.88 -12.39
C LEU A 140 0.72 12.57 -12.16
N ILE A 141 1.73 11.77 -11.80
CA ILE A 141 3.10 12.24 -11.64
C ILE A 141 3.70 12.48 -13.02
N CYS A 142 4.01 13.74 -13.33
CA CYS A 142 4.56 14.17 -14.61
C CYS A 142 6.07 14.39 -14.47
N ASP A 143 6.87 13.37 -14.61
CA ASP A 143 8.34 13.39 -14.51
C ASP A 143 9.05 12.77 -15.73
N LYS A 144 8.29 12.30 -16.73
CA LYS A 144 8.83 11.81 -17.98
C LYS A 144 9.13 12.99 -18.90
N ALA A 145 10.42 13.25 -19.12
CA ALA A 145 10.84 14.32 -20.01
C ALA A 145 10.36 14.09 -21.46
N ASN A 146 9.71 15.08 -22.02
CA ASN A 146 9.30 15.07 -23.41
C ASN A 146 10.43 15.54 -24.32
N LYS A 147 10.59 14.89 -25.48
CA LYS A 147 11.46 15.41 -26.53
C LYS A 147 10.88 16.75 -27.01
N GLN A 148 11.66 17.80 -26.89
CA GLN A 148 11.28 19.13 -27.39
C GLN A 148 11.49 19.14 -28.91
N TYR A 149 10.45 18.82 -29.67
CA TYR A 149 10.45 19.07 -31.11
C TYR A 149 9.86 20.45 -31.37
N PRO A 150 10.42 21.24 -32.31
CA PRO A 150 9.71 22.42 -32.83
C PRO A 150 8.38 21.93 -33.39
N SER A 151 7.26 22.53 -33.00
CA SER A 151 5.99 22.24 -33.63
C SER A 151 6.09 22.63 -35.13
N PHE A 152 5.51 21.79 -36.01
CA PHE A 152 5.58 22.00 -37.46
C PHE A 152 4.92 23.34 -37.90
N ASP A 153 4.07 23.92 -37.05
CA ASP A 153 3.36 25.16 -37.23
C ASP A 153 3.76 26.28 -36.23
N GLY A 154 4.73 26.02 -35.39
CA GLY A 154 5.30 27.00 -34.44
C GLY A 154 4.41 27.37 -33.24
N LYS A 155 3.23 26.78 -33.09
CA LYS A 155 2.20 27.28 -32.14
C LYS A 155 2.03 26.51 -30.85
N ILE A 156 2.40 25.26 -30.76
CA ILE A 156 2.22 24.45 -29.51
C ILE A 156 3.50 23.68 -29.21
N LYS A 157 4.23 24.09 -28.18
CA LYS A 157 5.29 23.27 -27.61
C LYS A 157 4.64 22.25 -26.68
N PRO A 158 5.00 20.93 -26.76
CA PRO A 158 4.53 19.97 -25.76
C PRO A 158 5.00 20.43 -24.37
N PRO A 159 4.26 20.11 -23.29
CA PRO A 159 4.73 20.39 -21.94
C PRO A 159 6.10 19.72 -21.74
N PRO A 160 6.99 20.32 -20.92
CA PRO A 160 8.35 19.79 -20.70
C PRO A 160 8.34 18.35 -20.15
N PHE A 161 7.29 17.99 -19.41
CA PHE A 161 7.10 16.66 -18.85
C PHE A 161 5.70 16.12 -19.15
N SER A 162 5.61 14.80 -19.30
CA SER A 162 4.36 14.04 -19.42
C SER A 162 4.21 13.08 -18.24
N PRO A 163 3.02 12.48 -18.06
CA PRO A 163 2.82 11.45 -17.06
C PRO A 163 3.85 10.34 -17.17
N ARG A 164 4.31 9.86 -16.01
CA ARG A 164 5.17 8.69 -15.88
C ARG A 164 4.50 7.48 -16.54
N ASN A 165 5.29 6.57 -17.10
CA ASN A 165 4.76 5.30 -17.60
C ASN A 165 4.24 4.45 -16.43
N ASN A 166 3.49 3.39 -16.74
CA ASN A 166 2.93 2.46 -15.75
C ASN A 166 3.91 1.36 -15.28
N ILE A 167 5.20 1.47 -15.60
CA ILE A 167 6.28 0.65 -15.04
C ILE A 167 7.09 1.55 -14.13
N TRP A 168 7.05 1.28 -12.81
CA TRP A 168 7.72 2.07 -11.79
C TRP A 168 8.84 1.29 -11.15
N PHE A 169 10.04 1.87 -11.13
CA PHE A 169 11.21 1.29 -10.50
C PHE A 169 11.38 1.79 -9.08
N TYR A 170 11.49 0.86 -8.13
CA TYR A 170 11.89 1.15 -6.75
C TYR A 170 12.90 0.13 -6.28
N LYS A 171 13.88 0.60 -5.50
CA LYS A 171 14.79 -0.32 -4.79
C LYS A 171 14.00 -1.09 -3.72
N THR A 172 14.31 -2.38 -3.57
CA THR A 172 13.72 -3.19 -2.50
C THR A 172 14.15 -2.63 -1.15
N SER A 173 13.21 -2.51 -0.21
CA SER A 173 13.43 -1.85 1.09
C SER A 173 14.27 -2.65 2.09
N PHE A 174 14.97 -3.69 1.66
CA PHE A 174 15.79 -4.54 2.53
C PHE A 174 16.83 -3.76 3.36
N ASN A 175 17.31 -2.63 2.84
CA ASN A 175 18.31 -1.77 3.49
C ASN A 175 17.72 -0.61 4.30
N GLU A 176 16.44 -0.22 4.09
CA GLU A 176 15.84 0.90 4.82
C GLU A 176 15.44 0.53 6.25
N THR A 177 15.24 -0.76 6.53
CA THR A 177 14.92 -1.29 7.85
C THR A 177 16.15 -1.67 8.66
N ALA A 178 17.33 -1.81 8.03
CA ALA A 178 18.59 -2.23 8.65
C ALA A 178 19.33 -1.12 9.43
N ALA A 179 18.72 0.04 9.67
CA ALA A 179 19.39 1.23 10.23
C ALA A 179 19.85 1.11 11.69
N HIS A 180 19.71 -0.03 12.37
CA HIS A 180 20.11 -0.19 13.77
C HIS A 180 20.86 -1.48 14.11
N GLY A 181 21.68 -2.04 13.20
CA GLY A 181 22.72 -3.01 13.60
C GLY A 181 22.25 -4.35 14.21
N LYS A 182 20.96 -4.54 14.43
CA LYS A 182 20.32 -5.83 14.69
C LYS A 182 19.65 -6.26 13.40
N LYS A 183 19.67 -7.56 13.06
CA LYS A 183 18.85 -8.12 11.99
C LYS A 183 17.43 -7.62 12.22
N SER A 184 17.12 -6.46 11.62
CA SER A 184 15.92 -5.74 11.92
C SER A 184 14.79 -6.42 11.21
N THR A 185 13.85 -6.82 11.99
CA THR A 185 12.52 -7.20 11.56
C THR A 185 12.49 -8.31 10.53
N ASP A 186 12.08 -9.44 10.99
CA ASP A 186 11.73 -10.62 10.20
C ASP A 186 10.53 -10.39 9.26
N HIS A 187 10.20 -9.14 8.89
CA HIS A 187 9.21 -8.87 7.87
C HIS A 187 9.85 -9.05 6.49
N PRO A 188 9.56 -10.16 5.83
CA PRO A 188 10.30 -10.63 4.66
C PRO A 188 10.00 -9.86 3.36
N ALA A 189 9.00 -8.96 3.30
CA ALA A 189 8.72 -8.06 2.18
C ALA A 189 8.06 -6.78 2.66
N VAL A 190 8.82 -5.73 2.66
CA VAL A 190 8.33 -4.38 2.96
C VAL A 190 8.09 -3.67 1.64
N MET A 191 6.88 -3.16 1.44
CA MET A 191 6.56 -2.28 0.33
C MET A 191 7.50 -1.07 0.36
N PRO A 192 8.13 -0.66 -0.77
CA PRO A 192 8.94 0.55 -0.80
C PRO A 192 8.13 1.79 -0.40
N LEU A 193 8.66 2.59 0.52
CA LEU A 193 7.98 3.81 0.97
C LEU A 193 7.71 4.79 -0.18
N GLY A 194 8.65 4.92 -1.11
CA GLY A 194 8.49 5.75 -2.30
C GLY A 194 7.28 5.33 -3.15
N MET A 195 7.03 4.03 -3.29
CA MET A 195 5.88 3.49 -4.02
C MET A 195 4.56 3.89 -3.35
N ALA A 196 4.44 3.70 -2.03
CA ALA A 196 3.25 4.10 -1.29
C ALA A 196 3.00 5.61 -1.37
N VAL A 197 4.07 6.43 -1.22
CA VAL A 197 3.99 7.89 -1.34
C VAL A 197 3.53 8.32 -2.73
N ASP A 198 4.06 7.73 -3.79
CA ASP A 198 3.71 8.11 -5.17
C ASP A 198 2.27 7.70 -5.52
N HIS A 199 1.80 6.55 -5.05
CA HIS A 199 0.39 6.19 -5.19
C HIS A 199 -0.53 7.13 -4.40
N LEU A 200 -0.19 7.50 -3.16
CA LEU A 200 -0.99 8.45 -2.38
C LEU A 200 -1.03 9.84 -3.05
N LYS A 201 0.11 10.36 -3.53
CA LYS A 201 0.13 11.61 -4.31
C LYS A 201 -0.81 11.57 -5.50
N THR A 202 -0.91 10.42 -6.16
CA THR A 202 -1.77 10.24 -7.35
C THR A 202 -3.24 10.18 -6.99
N TRP A 203 -3.60 9.42 -5.95
CA TRP A 203 -4.98 8.99 -5.72
C TRP A 203 -5.67 9.67 -4.54
N THR A 204 -4.96 10.50 -3.76
CA THR A 204 -5.53 11.14 -2.56
C THR A 204 -5.34 12.65 -2.54
N ASN A 205 -6.09 13.30 -1.65
CA ASN A 205 -5.89 14.64 -1.19
C ASN A 205 -5.54 14.62 0.31
N GLU A 206 -5.05 15.76 0.81
CA GLU A 206 -4.87 15.97 2.24
C GLU A 206 -6.19 15.72 2.99
N GLY A 207 -6.12 15.04 4.13
CA GLY A 207 -7.28 14.66 4.95
C GLY A 207 -8.04 13.43 4.48
N ASP A 208 -7.79 12.90 3.26
CA ASP A 208 -8.42 11.67 2.78
C ASP A 208 -8.07 10.47 3.70
N VAL A 209 -8.98 9.51 3.78
CA VAL A 209 -8.82 8.31 4.61
C VAL A 209 -8.30 7.14 3.77
N VAL A 210 -7.14 6.63 4.15
CA VAL A 210 -6.47 5.50 3.51
C VAL A 210 -6.58 4.26 4.37
N LEU A 211 -6.94 3.14 3.76
CA LEU A 211 -6.99 1.84 4.43
C LEU A 211 -5.87 0.94 3.91
N ASP A 212 -5.20 0.26 4.84
CA ASP A 212 -4.34 -0.88 4.54
C ASP A 212 -4.80 -2.10 5.36
N PRO A 213 -5.48 -3.07 4.71
CA PRO A 213 -5.95 -4.27 5.40
C PRO A 213 -4.83 -5.22 5.85
N PHE A 214 -3.60 -5.03 5.37
CA PHE A 214 -2.43 -5.84 5.71
C PHE A 214 -1.24 -4.92 6.04
N MET A 215 -1.38 -4.15 7.11
CA MET A 215 -0.50 -3.03 7.45
C MET A 215 0.97 -3.42 7.58
N GLY A 216 1.27 -4.64 8.06
CA GLY A 216 2.63 -5.16 8.20
C GLY A 216 3.54 -4.20 8.96
N SER A 217 4.61 -3.77 8.32
CA SER A 217 5.58 -2.85 8.90
C SER A 217 5.17 -1.37 8.89
N GLY A 218 3.92 -1.04 8.53
CA GLY A 218 3.37 0.32 8.60
C GLY A 218 3.77 1.26 7.47
N THR A 219 4.20 0.76 6.33
CA THR A 219 4.66 1.63 5.21
C THR A 219 3.56 2.58 4.73
N THR A 220 2.33 2.07 4.57
CA THR A 220 1.17 2.88 4.16
C THR A 220 0.87 3.97 5.19
N ALA A 221 0.90 3.66 6.49
CA ALA A 221 0.68 4.64 7.54
C ALA A 221 1.76 5.73 7.55
N VAL A 222 3.04 5.36 7.39
CA VAL A 222 4.15 6.33 7.27
C VAL A 222 3.96 7.23 6.04
N ALA A 223 3.52 6.68 4.91
CA ALA A 223 3.26 7.47 3.71
C ALA A 223 2.08 8.44 3.92
N CYS A 224 1.03 8.02 4.63
CA CYS A 224 -0.08 8.89 5.01
C CYS A 224 0.37 10.06 5.89
N VAL A 225 1.17 9.79 6.92
CA VAL A 225 1.76 10.83 7.78
C VAL A 225 2.57 11.85 6.98
N LYS A 226 3.31 11.40 5.95
CA LYS A 226 4.10 12.30 5.09
C LYS A 226 3.25 13.23 4.23
N LEU A 227 2.05 12.83 3.87
CA LEU A 227 1.17 13.51 2.93
C LEU A 227 -0.10 14.08 3.57
N ASP A 228 -0.13 14.16 4.92
CA ASP A 228 -1.25 14.67 5.70
C ASP A 228 -2.59 13.99 5.38
N CYS A 229 -2.53 12.67 5.07
CA CYS A 229 -3.68 11.79 4.98
C CYS A 229 -3.95 11.09 6.31
N ASN A 230 -5.21 10.70 6.53
CA ASN A 230 -5.54 9.81 7.64
C ASN A 230 -5.37 8.35 7.22
N TYR A 231 -5.04 7.48 8.16
CA TYR A 231 -4.95 6.05 7.89
C TYR A 231 -5.78 5.21 8.86
N VAL A 232 -6.12 4.03 8.40
CA VAL A 232 -6.61 2.92 9.23
C VAL A 232 -5.98 1.64 8.72
N GLY A 233 -5.59 0.75 9.62
CA GLY A 233 -4.97 -0.50 9.24
C GLY A 233 -5.36 -1.67 10.12
N PHE A 234 -5.08 -2.87 9.59
CA PHE A 234 -5.21 -4.13 10.31
C PHE A 234 -3.91 -4.91 10.20
N GLU A 235 -3.52 -5.54 11.29
CA GLU A 235 -2.35 -6.40 11.37
C GLU A 235 -2.61 -7.51 12.39
N VAL A 236 -2.40 -8.76 12.00
CA VAL A 236 -2.65 -9.91 12.88
C VAL A 236 -1.47 -10.21 13.80
N SER A 237 -0.25 -9.87 13.36
CA SER A 237 0.97 -10.08 14.13
C SER A 237 1.22 -8.91 15.08
N GLU A 238 1.24 -9.19 16.38
CA GLU A 238 1.56 -8.19 17.41
C GLU A 238 2.95 -7.59 17.21
N LEU A 239 3.93 -8.43 16.84
CA LEU A 239 5.30 -8.00 16.54
C LEU A 239 5.34 -6.97 15.39
N TYR A 240 4.59 -7.20 14.32
CA TYR A 240 4.54 -6.27 13.18
C TYR A 240 3.79 -5.00 13.53
N LEU A 241 2.75 -5.10 14.36
CA LEU A 241 2.06 -3.93 14.90
C LEU A 241 3.02 -3.03 15.70
N GLU A 242 3.78 -3.58 16.64
CA GLU A 242 4.78 -2.84 17.42
C GLU A 242 5.83 -2.17 16.53
N ASN A 243 6.36 -2.91 15.55
CA ASN A 243 7.30 -2.40 14.57
C ASN A 243 6.71 -1.25 13.75
N SER A 244 5.46 -1.35 13.34
CA SER A 244 4.76 -0.30 12.60
C SER A 244 4.59 0.96 13.43
N MET A 245 4.18 0.82 14.69
CA MET A 245 4.01 1.94 15.62
C MET A 245 5.33 2.67 15.86
N HIS A 246 6.43 1.92 16.07
CA HIS A 246 7.76 2.51 16.23
C HIS A 246 8.20 3.31 14.97
N ARG A 247 7.98 2.76 13.76
CA ARG A 247 8.30 3.46 12.50
C ARG A 247 7.48 4.73 12.34
N ILE A 248 6.19 4.68 12.62
CA ILE A 248 5.29 5.83 12.54
C ILE A 248 5.77 6.92 13.50
N LYS A 249 6.02 6.58 14.78
CA LYS A 249 6.52 7.49 15.81
C LYS A 249 7.81 8.19 15.37
N LYS A 250 8.77 7.43 14.84
CA LYS A 250 10.04 7.99 14.33
C LYS A 250 9.82 9.03 13.22
N HIS A 251 8.86 8.80 12.33
CA HIS A 251 8.56 9.74 11.26
C HIS A 251 7.81 10.98 11.77
N PHE A 252 6.96 10.84 12.77
CA PHE A 252 6.34 11.98 13.45
C PHE A 252 7.41 12.88 14.10
N ASN A 253 8.32 12.33 14.88
CA ASN A 253 9.37 13.08 15.57
C ASN A 253 10.32 13.81 14.60
N ASN A 254 10.55 13.26 13.40
CA ASN A 254 11.42 13.89 12.40
C ASN A 254 10.73 15.00 11.59
N LYS A 255 9.41 15.10 11.64
CA LYS A 255 8.67 16.16 10.92
C LYS A 255 8.78 17.52 11.60
N GLY A 256 9.29 17.60 12.84
CA GLY A 256 9.51 18.84 13.61
C GLY A 256 8.36 19.84 13.44
N ASP A 257 7.99 20.63 14.39
CA ASP A 257 6.98 21.71 14.50
C ASP A 257 5.99 22.10 13.34
N LEU A 258 5.98 21.39 12.21
CA LEU A 258 5.15 21.64 11.02
C LEU A 258 3.80 20.93 11.04
N PHE A 259 3.37 20.42 12.22
CA PHE A 259 2.07 19.75 12.32
C PHE A 259 0.92 20.72 12.45
N SER A 260 -0.13 20.48 11.65
CA SER A 260 -1.47 21.02 11.92
C SER A 260 -1.91 20.62 13.34
N SER A 261 -2.73 21.43 13.99
CA SER A 261 -3.22 21.22 15.38
C SER A 261 -3.82 19.82 15.60
N VAL A 262 -4.44 19.23 14.57
CA VAL A 262 -5.03 17.88 14.58
C VAL A 262 -3.97 16.78 14.75
N ASN A 263 -2.80 16.95 14.12
CA ASN A 263 -1.71 15.98 14.22
C ASN A 263 -0.96 16.05 15.57
N LYS A 264 -0.91 17.23 16.23
CA LYS A 264 -0.34 17.35 17.59
C LYS A 264 -1.16 16.60 18.63
N GLU A 265 -2.48 16.71 18.56
CA GLU A 265 -3.37 15.99 19.48
C GLU A 265 -3.26 14.47 19.32
N LEU A 266 -3.10 14.01 18.08
CA LEU A 266 -2.89 12.59 17.77
C LEU A 266 -1.52 12.08 18.24
N ALA A 267 -0.45 12.85 18.03
CA ALA A 267 0.89 12.50 18.50
C ALA A 267 0.89 12.35 20.03
N ASN A 268 0.19 13.25 20.74
CA ASN A 268 0.04 13.16 22.19
C ASN A 268 -0.74 11.91 22.61
N LYS A 269 -1.82 11.55 21.94
CA LYS A 269 -2.57 10.31 22.25
C LYS A 269 -1.73 9.04 22.04
N ILE A 270 -0.85 9.01 21.04
CA ILE A 270 0.08 7.89 20.80
C ILE A 270 1.12 7.83 21.92
N LEU A 271 1.62 8.98 22.38
CA LEU A 271 2.59 9.08 23.48
C LEU A 271 1.99 8.74 24.85
N GLU A 272 0.73 9.09 25.10
CA GLU A 272 0.02 8.84 26.36
C GLU A 272 -0.46 7.38 26.51
N GLY A 273 -0.63 6.67 25.38
CA GLY A 273 -1.03 5.24 25.39
C GLY A 273 0.06 4.30 25.93
N GLU A 274 1.33 4.71 25.89
CA GLU A 274 2.47 3.95 26.45
C GLU A 274 2.60 4.08 27.98
N ASN A 275 2.09 5.15 28.60
CA ASN A 275 2.21 5.38 30.06
C ASN A 275 1.14 4.66 30.89
N LYS A 276 0.29 3.83 30.30
CA LYS A 276 -0.74 3.06 31.04
C LYS A 276 -0.46 1.58 31.18
N ASN A 277 0.70 1.11 30.71
CA ASN A 277 1.14 -0.29 30.80
C ASN A 277 2.47 -0.46 31.55
N GLU A 278 2.83 0.45 32.47
CA GLU A 278 3.83 0.23 33.50
C GLU A 278 3.21 -0.04 34.86
#